data_b23f94521a1f2748af80bfd71457cf23
#
_entry.id   b23f94521a1f2748af80bfd71457cf23
#
_cell.length_a   1.000
_cell.length_b   1.000
_cell.length_c   1.000
_cell.angle_alpha   90.00
_cell.angle_beta   90.00
_cell.angle_gamma   90.00
#
_symmetry.space_group_name_H-M   'P 1'
#
loop_
_entity.id
_entity.type
_entity.pdbx_description
1 polymer ?
#
loop_
_entity_poly.entity_id
_entity_poly.type
_entity_poly.pdbx_seq_one_letter_code
_entity_poly.pdbx_strand_id
1 'polypeptide(L)'
;MKKRKKNLRQILIPAFIITACIPLAIFALISQERLKTSTLENMNNQAEADLQKANQSLNMTLDKYETLLYAITTDEEFLSLVVNANDSEEIPEADAYNMRRDFAHICNRNEGVDGIQLVLSDKRRIFYDRLSSSSVNSTWMEKVKIPDETKLLSYDIDKDTDNPERMFHIGRKVVNYWDISEDLGYVILSVNLDELESVLSAGKGLSLIHI
;
A
#
# COMPACT_ATOMS: atom_id res chain seq x y z
N MET A 1 20.46 -62.71 -59.74
CA MET A 1 20.16 -61.55 -58.94
C MET A 1 20.98 -60.36 -59.41
N LYS A 2 20.39 -59.32 -60.06
CA LYS A 2 21.07 -58.10 -60.54
C LYS A 2 21.28 -57.13 -59.38
N LYS A 3 22.47 -56.94 -58.86
CA LYS A 3 22.85 -55.85 -57.90
C LYS A 3 22.66 -54.53 -58.65
N ARG A 4 21.57 -53.79 -58.26
CA ARG A 4 21.36 -52.40 -58.68
C ARG A 4 22.51 -51.56 -58.20
N LYS A 5 23.39 -51.08 -59.09
CA LYS A 5 24.40 -50.09 -58.78
C LYS A 5 23.69 -48.81 -58.30
N LYS A 6 23.67 -48.54 -57.06
CA LYS A 6 23.13 -47.25 -56.53
C LYS A 6 24.00 -46.14 -57.13
N ASN A 7 23.41 -45.19 -57.81
CA ASN A 7 24.13 -44.03 -58.33
C ASN A 7 24.76 -43.25 -57.16
N LEU A 8 26.01 -42.87 -57.32
CA LEU A 8 26.80 -42.14 -56.34
C LEU A 8 26.03 -40.92 -55.80
N ARG A 9 25.28 -40.24 -56.61
CA ARG A 9 24.33 -39.16 -56.26
C ARG A 9 23.28 -39.56 -55.25
N GLN A 10 22.74 -40.77 -55.33
CA GLN A 10 21.68 -41.25 -54.42
C GLN A 10 22.19 -41.56 -53.02
N ILE A 11 23.51 -41.68 -52.83
CA ILE A 11 24.16 -41.90 -51.52
C ILE A 11 24.70 -40.57 -51.01
N LEU A 12 25.30 -39.74 -51.85
CA LEU A 12 25.94 -38.49 -51.47
C LEU A 12 24.96 -37.42 -50.98
N ILE A 13 23.79 -37.27 -51.64
CA ILE A 13 22.79 -36.27 -51.28
C ILE A 13 22.22 -36.53 -49.87
N PRO A 14 21.70 -37.73 -49.53
CA PRO A 14 21.20 -37.96 -48.17
C PRO A 14 22.32 -37.90 -47.08
N ALA A 15 23.50 -38.36 -47.43
CA ALA A 15 24.64 -38.25 -46.50
C ALA A 15 24.98 -36.78 -46.18
N PHE A 16 24.97 -35.90 -47.18
CA PHE A 16 25.21 -34.46 -46.98
C PHE A 16 24.06 -33.79 -46.22
N ILE A 17 22.82 -34.13 -46.48
CA ILE A 17 21.64 -33.62 -45.76
C ILE A 17 21.73 -34.04 -44.27
N ILE A 18 22.03 -35.30 -43.99
CA ILE A 18 22.14 -35.80 -42.62
C ILE A 18 23.25 -35.08 -41.88
N THR A 19 24.42 -34.93 -42.50
CA THR A 19 25.61 -34.30 -41.92
C THR A 19 25.40 -32.81 -41.64
N ALA A 20 24.59 -32.12 -42.44
CA ALA A 20 24.26 -30.70 -42.23
C ALA A 20 23.07 -30.48 -41.30
N CYS A 21 22.01 -31.28 -41.41
CA CYS A 21 20.78 -31.08 -40.67
C CYS A 21 20.88 -31.54 -39.20
N ILE A 22 21.64 -32.59 -38.89
CA ILE A 22 21.77 -33.10 -37.53
C ILE A 22 22.43 -32.06 -36.60
N PRO A 23 23.61 -31.47 -36.93
CA PRO A 23 24.23 -30.45 -36.07
C PRO A 23 23.34 -29.22 -35.89
N LEU A 24 22.64 -28.77 -36.95
CA LEU A 24 21.71 -27.65 -36.89
C LEU A 24 20.53 -27.94 -35.97
N ALA A 25 19.95 -29.14 -36.05
CA ALA A 25 18.85 -29.55 -35.17
C ALA A 25 19.31 -29.61 -33.68
N ILE A 26 20.49 -30.18 -33.41
CA ILE A 26 21.04 -30.22 -32.08
C ILE A 26 21.32 -28.81 -31.57
N PHE A 27 21.90 -27.94 -32.37
CA PHE A 27 22.14 -26.55 -32.02
C PHE A 27 20.85 -25.80 -31.74
N ALA A 28 19.81 -25.99 -32.55
CA ALA A 28 18.49 -25.37 -32.33
C ALA A 28 17.87 -25.82 -31.01
N LEU A 29 17.93 -27.10 -30.67
CA LEU A 29 17.40 -27.65 -29.43
C LEU A 29 18.13 -27.05 -28.19
N ILE A 30 19.47 -27.06 -28.24
CA ILE A 30 20.28 -26.50 -27.14
C ILE A 30 20.04 -24.99 -26.99
N SER A 31 19.96 -24.26 -28.12
CA SER A 31 19.67 -22.82 -28.09
C SER A 31 18.30 -22.50 -27.54
N GLN A 32 17.28 -23.29 -27.93
CA GLN A 32 15.92 -23.12 -27.39
C GLN A 32 15.83 -23.37 -25.90
N GLU A 33 16.51 -24.39 -25.39
CA GLU A 33 16.54 -24.71 -23.96
C GLU A 33 17.28 -23.63 -23.14
N ARG A 34 18.41 -23.16 -23.63
CA ARG A 34 19.14 -22.03 -23.01
C ARG A 34 18.34 -20.74 -23.01
N LEU A 35 17.68 -20.43 -24.15
CA LEU A 35 16.85 -19.23 -24.24
C LEU A 35 15.69 -19.29 -23.26
N LYS A 36 15.00 -20.43 -23.15
CA LYS A 36 13.92 -20.64 -22.20
C LYS A 36 14.38 -20.47 -20.76
N THR A 37 15.49 -21.08 -20.38
CA THR A 37 16.04 -20.99 -19.02
C THR A 37 16.46 -19.55 -18.70
N SER A 38 17.18 -18.88 -19.61
CA SER A 38 17.61 -17.50 -19.42
C SER A 38 16.42 -16.53 -19.36
N THR A 39 15.38 -16.76 -20.16
CA THR A 39 14.17 -15.93 -20.12
C THR A 39 13.42 -16.11 -18.81
N LEU A 40 13.26 -17.33 -18.31
CA LEU A 40 12.62 -17.61 -17.02
C LEU A 40 13.40 -17.01 -15.86
N GLU A 41 14.72 -17.12 -15.88
CA GLU A 41 15.59 -16.54 -14.86
C GLU A 41 15.51 -15.01 -14.85
N ASN A 42 15.56 -14.38 -16.02
CA ASN A 42 15.37 -12.93 -16.15
C ASN A 42 13.99 -12.47 -15.68
N MET A 43 12.92 -13.19 -16.06
CA MET A 43 11.57 -12.87 -15.58
C MET A 43 11.44 -13.00 -14.06
N ASN A 44 12.05 -14.03 -13.46
CA ASN A 44 12.03 -14.22 -12.02
C ASN A 44 12.78 -13.11 -11.29
N ASN A 45 13.99 -12.78 -11.76
CA ASN A 45 14.79 -11.68 -11.20
C ASN A 45 14.07 -10.32 -11.33
N GLN A 46 13.40 -10.10 -12.46
CA GLN A 46 12.61 -8.87 -12.64
C GLN A 46 11.40 -8.83 -11.72
N ALA A 47 10.66 -9.93 -11.57
CA ALA A 47 9.54 -10.02 -10.65
C ALA A 47 9.96 -9.80 -9.19
N GLU A 48 11.11 -10.35 -8.79
CA GLU A 48 11.68 -10.12 -7.46
C GLU A 48 12.06 -8.64 -7.26
N ALA A 49 12.71 -8.02 -8.23
CA ALA A 49 13.05 -6.60 -8.18
C ALA A 49 11.81 -5.70 -8.12
N ASP A 50 10.75 -6.03 -8.86
CA ASP A 50 9.48 -5.29 -8.85
C ASP A 50 8.75 -5.44 -7.51
N LEU A 51 8.77 -6.64 -6.91
CA LEU A 51 8.25 -6.88 -5.56
C LEU A 51 9.02 -6.09 -4.49
N GLN A 52 10.35 -6.05 -4.59
CA GLN A 52 11.18 -5.28 -3.66
C GLN A 52 10.87 -3.79 -3.76
N LYS A 53 10.74 -3.24 -4.97
CA LYS A 53 10.35 -1.83 -5.18
C LYS A 53 8.96 -1.54 -4.62
N ALA A 54 7.99 -2.41 -4.90
CA ALA A 54 6.63 -2.24 -4.38
C ALA A 54 6.61 -2.23 -2.86
N ASN A 55 7.34 -3.17 -2.21
CA ASN A 55 7.47 -3.22 -0.76
C ASN A 55 8.15 -1.97 -0.19
N GLN A 56 9.23 -1.50 -0.83
CA GLN A 56 9.90 -0.28 -0.42
C GLN A 56 8.99 0.94 -0.53
N SER A 57 8.25 1.08 -1.64
CA SER A 57 7.31 2.17 -1.84
C SER A 57 6.17 2.16 -0.83
N LEU A 58 5.64 0.97 -0.51
CA LEU A 58 4.61 0.80 0.51
C LEU A 58 5.13 1.23 1.89
N ASN A 59 6.31 0.75 2.27
CA ASN A 59 6.92 1.12 3.56
C ASN A 59 7.15 2.63 3.65
N MET A 60 7.66 3.27 2.60
CA MET A 60 7.83 4.73 2.58
C MET A 60 6.50 5.48 2.74
N THR A 61 5.43 4.96 2.15
CA THR A 61 4.10 5.56 2.27
C THR A 61 3.53 5.38 3.68
N LEU A 62 3.69 4.21 4.28
CA LEU A 62 3.29 3.98 5.67
C LEU A 62 4.10 4.85 6.63
N ASP A 63 5.42 4.93 6.48
CA ASP A 63 6.31 5.78 7.28
C ASP A 63 5.89 7.26 7.21
N LYS A 64 5.43 7.72 6.03
CA LYS A 64 4.89 9.08 5.87
C LYS A 64 3.69 9.33 6.79
N TYR A 65 2.73 8.40 6.80
CA TYR A 65 1.52 8.53 7.63
C TYR A 65 1.81 8.34 9.13
N GLU A 66 2.73 7.43 9.48
CA GLU A 66 3.20 7.27 10.86
C GLU A 66 3.89 8.54 11.37
N THR A 67 4.75 9.14 10.55
CA THR A 67 5.42 10.41 10.86
C THR A 67 4.42 11.54 11.03
N LEU A 68 3.38 11.57 10.19
CA LEU A 68 2.30 12.56 10.30
C LEU A 68 1.54 12.40 11.62
N LEU A 69 1.15 11.17 11.97
CA LEU A 69 0.50 10.86 13.25
C LEU A 69 1.40 11.22 14.45
N TYR A 70 2.69 10.91 14.35
CA TYR A 70 3.66 11.26 15.35
C TYR A 70 3.69 12.78 15.55
N ALA A 71 3.78 13.55 14.48
CA ALA A 71 3.80 15.01 14.53
C ALA A 71 2.53 15.58 15.18
N ILE A 72 1.34 15.05 14.84
CA ILE A 72 0.07 15.47 15.45
C ILE A 72 0.06 15.15 16.96
N THR A 73 0.37 13.91 17.32
CA THR A 73 0.25 13.43 18.71
C THR A 73 1.35 13.91 19.65
N THR A 74 2.38 14.59 19.13
CA THR A 74 3.47 15.18 19.91
C THR A 74 3.46 16.71 19.87
N ASP A 75 2.52 17.32 19.16
CA ASP A 75 2.37 18.77 19.11
C ASP A 75 1.83 19.28 20.45
N GLU A 76 2.51 20.25 21.07
CA GLU A 76 2.17 20.75 22.41
C GLU A 76 0.82 21.47 22.43
N GLU A 77 0.50 22.22 21.37
CA GLU A 77 -0.80 22.92 21.27
C GLU A 77 -1.94 21.92 21.15
N PHE A 78 -1.78 20.91 20.29
CA PHE A 78 -2.74 19.83 20.15
C PHE A 78 -2.92 19.05 21.46
N LEU A 79 -1.84 18.67 22.12
CA LEU A 79 -1.90 17.97 23.42
C LEU A 79 -2.65 18.79 24.48
N SER A 80 -2.40 20.09 24.56
CA SER A 80 -3.14 20.99 25.47
C SER A 80 -4.64 20.98 25.21
N LEU A 81 -5.04 21.02 23.93
CA LEU A 81 -6.46 20.94 23.53
C LEU A 81 -7.07 19.58 23.90
N VAL A 82 -6.33 18.49 23.74
CA VAL A 82 -6.80 17.13 24.09
C VAL A 82 -6.96 16.96 25.59
N VAL A 83 -6.04 17.47 26.40
CA VAL A 83 -6.15 17.46 27.87
C VAL A 83 -7.39 18.24 28.29
N ASN A 84 -7.54 19.49 27.82
CA ASN A 84 -8.70 20.33 28.15
C ASN A 84 -10.03 19.63 27.75
N ALA A 85 -10.05 18.96 26.61
CA ALA A 85 -11.24 18.23 26.13
C ALA A 85 -11.57 17.01 27.02
N ASN A 86 -10.57 16.30 27.54
CA ASN A 86 -10.77 15.18 28.47
C ASN A 86 -11.25 15.66 29.84
N ASP A 87 -10.71 16.80 30.36
CA ASP A 87 -11.06 17.35 31.67
C ASP A 87 -12.46 17.99 31.69
N SER A 88 -13.04 18.28 30.55
CA SER A 88 -14.33 18.95 30.45
C SER A 88 -15.48 17.94 30.30
N GLU A 89 -16.65 18.19 30.92
CA GLU A 89 -17.86 17.36 30.71
C GLU A 89 -18.33 17.39 29.24
N GLU A 90 -18.24 18.58 28.63
CA GLU A 90 -18.49 18.76 27.18
C GLU A 90 -17.24 19.35 26.54
N ILE A 91 -16.96 18.94 25.32
CA ILE A 91 -15.81 19.47 24.57
C ILE A 91 -16.07 20.95 24.28
N PRO A 92 -15.21 21.88 24.70
CA PRO A 92 -15.39 23.29 24.40
C PRO A 92 -15.48 23.52 22.89
N GLU A 93 -16.50 24.26 22.46
CA GLU A 93 -16.77 24.45 21.02
C GLU A 93 -15.58 25.10 20.28
N ALA A 94 -14.88 26.02 20.94
CA ALA A 94 -13.69 26.66 20.41
C ALA A 94 -12.55 25.65 20.18
N ASP A 95 -12.33 24.73 21.10
CA ASP A 95 -11.30 23.69 21.00
C ASP A 95 -11.65 22.68 19.90
N ALA A 96 -12.91 22.25 19.86
CA ALA A 96 -13.41 21.38 18.79
C ALA A 96 -13.28 22.02 17.39
N TYR A 97 -13.55 23.32 17.29
CA TYR A 97 -13.39 24.07 16.05
C TYR A 97 -11.92 24.15 15.62
N ASN A 98 -11.01 24.48 16.55
CA ASN A 98 -9.58 24.58 16.28
C ASN A 98 -9.03 23.22 15.80
N MET A 99 -9.34 22.12 16.50
CA MET A 99 -8.93 20.78 16.10
C MET A 99 -9.46 20.40 14.71
N ARG A 100 -10.74 20.65 14.42
CA ARG A 100 -11.31 20.37 13.09
C ARG A 100 -10.65 21.16 11.97
N ARG A 101 -10.33 22.44 12.25
CA ARG A 101 -9.61 23.31 11.30
C ARG A 101 -8.21 22.74 11.01
N ASP A 102 -7.50 22.31 12.05
CA ASP A 102 -6.14 21.76 11.89
C ASP A 102 -6.17 20.41 11.18
N PHE A 103 -7.15 19.55 11.47
CA PHE A 103 -7.39 18.31 10.73
C PHE A 103 -7.71 18.59 9.25
N ALA A 104 -8.52 19.61 8.96
CA ALA A 104 -8.78 20.03 7.59
C ALA A 104 -7.51 20.47 6.86
N HIS A 105 -6.64 21.24 7.51
CA HIS A 105 -5.36 21.64 6.94
C HIS A 105 -4.44 20.44 6.67
N ILE A 106 -4.43 19.47 7.56
CA ILE A 106 -3.63 18.25 7.40
C ILE A 106 -4.17 17.42 6.23
N CYS A 107 -5.46 17.16 6.16
CA CYS A 107 -6.08 16.42 5.05
C CYS A 107 -5.84 17.11 3.71
N ASN A 108 -5.97 18.44 3.64
CA ASN A 108 -5.76 19.19 2.41
C ASN A 108 -4.31 19.22 1.93
N ARG A 109 -3.34 19.01 2.81
CA ARG A 109 -1.90 18.99 2.48
C ARG A 109 -1.36 17.58 2.20
N ASN A 110 -2.11 16.56 2.62
CA ASN A 110 -1.68 15.17 2.50
C ASN A 110 -2.64 14.41 1.59
N GLU A 111 -2.21 14.21 0.37
CA GLU A 111 -2.93 13.40 -0.60
C GLU A 111 -3.15 11.98 -0.05
N GLY A 112 -4.35 11.44 -0.28
CA GLY A 112 -4.76 10.13 0.23
C GLY A 112 -5.32 10.15 1.66
N VAL A 113 -5.11 11.20 2.47
CA VAL A 113 -5.74 11.32 3.80
C VAL A 113 -7.12 11.94 3.64
N ASP A 114 -8.17 11.15 3.79
CA ASP A 114 -9.55 11.58 3.61
C ASP A 114 -10.27 11.91 4.92
N GLY A 115 -9.73 11.46 6.04
CA GLY A 115 -10.28 11.80 7.35
C GLY A 115 -9.28 11.68 8.47
N ILE A 116 -9.49 12.52 9.50
CA ILE A 116 -8.77 12.46 10.77
C ILE A 116 -9.77 12.54 11.89
N GLN A 117 -9.62 11.70 12.89
CA GLN A 117 -10.43 11.78 14.09
C GLN A 117 -9.59 11.64 15.36
N LEU A 118 -9.95 12.39 16.37
CA LEU A 118 -9.56 12.18 17.75
C LEU A 118 -10.68 11.44 18.46
N VAL A 119 -10.35 10.34 19.11
CA VAL A 119 -11.23 9.61 20.02
C VAL A 119 -10.69 9.81 21.41
N LEU A 120 -11.39 10.54 22.26
CA LEU A 120 -11.00 10.80 23.64
C LEU A 120 -11.09 9.53 24.50
N SER A 121 -10.54 9.57 25.72
CA SER A 121 -10.56 8.44 26.65
C SER A 121 -11.97 7.95 26.98
N ASP A 122 -12.94 8.86 27.05
CA ASP A 122 -14.36 8.60 27.29
C ASP A 122 -15.17 8.25 26.03
N LYS A 123 -14.48 8.07 24.88
CA LYS A 123 -15.04 7.74 23.57
C LYS A 123 -15.78 8.89 22.87
N ARG A 124 -15.79 10.12 23.42
CA ARG A 124 -16.20 11.29 22.64
C ARG A 124 -15.28 11.47 21.43
N ARG A 125 -15.79 12.03 20.35
CA ARG A 125 -15.07 12.11 19.07
C ARG A 125 -15.08 13.52 18.51
N ILE A 126 -13.92 13.93 18.00
CA ILE A 126 -13.76 15.11 17.15
C ILE A 126 -13.18 14.63 15.83
N PHE A 127 -13.79 14.95 14.72
CA PHE A 127 -13.32 14.49 13.42
C PHE A 127 -13.49 15.54 12.32
N TYR A 128 -12.69 15.37 11.29
CA TYR A 128 -12.84 16.03 10.01
C TYR A 128 -12.86 14.97 8.91
N ASP A 129 -13.82 15.11 7.99
CA ASP A 129 -14.03 14.24 6.85
C ASP A 129 -14.00 15.07 5.56
N ARG A 130 -12.99 14.83 4.73
CA ARG A 130 -12.83 15.53 3.45
C ARG A 130 -13.92 15.17 2.45
N LEU A 131 -14.49 13.97 2.52
CA LEU A 131 -15.50 13.47 1.60
C LEU A 131 -16.88 14.10 1.89
N SER A 132 -17.13 14.48 3.13
CA SER A 132 -18.40 15.09 3.59
C SER A 132 -18.46 16.60 3.44
N SER A 133 -17.65 17.22 2.62
CA SER A 133 -17.60 18.69 2.47
C SER A 133 -18.93 19.35 2.07
N SER A 134 -19.98 18.58 1.83
CA SER A 134 -21.31 19.07 1.45
C SER A 134 -22.49 18.53 2.25
N SER A 135 -22.31 17.62 3.20
CA SER A 135 -23.43 17.10 4.00
C SER A 135 -23.04 16.82 5.45
N VAL A 136 -23.88 17.26 6.35
CA VAL A 136 -23.76 17.29 7.82
C VAL A 136 -23.64 15.88 8.47
N ASN A 137 -23.61 14.79 7.72
CA ASN A 137 -23.66 13.44 8.26
C ASN A 137 -22.50 12.57 7.71
N SER A 138 -21.29 12.75 8.24
CA SER A 138 -20.23 11.76 8.09
C SER A 138 -20.42 10.58 9.05
N THR A 139 -21.51 9.83 8.83
CA THR A 139 -21.90 8.70 9.68
C THR A 139 -20.85 7.60 9.71
N TRP A 140 -19.98 7.52 8.70
CA TRP A 140 -18.92 6.51 8.64
C TRP A 140 -17.80 6.78 9.64
N MET A 141 -17.41 8.05 9.87
CA MET A 141 -16.36 8.39 10.83
C MET A 141 -16.72 7.97 12.26
N GLU A 142 -18.01 7.99 12.62
CA GLU A 142 -18.46 7.54 13.94
C GLU A 142 -18.33 6.03 14.13
N LYS A 143 -18.37 5.27 13.04
CA LYS A 143 -18.29 3.80 13.04
C LYS A 143 -16.84 3.28 13.01
N VAL A 144 -15.87 4.13 12.67
CA VAL A 144 -14.46 3.71 12.64
C VAL A 144 -14.03 3.23 14.02
N LYS A 145 -13.52 2.02 14.07
CA LYS A 145 -13.01 1.41 15.31
C LYS A 145 -11.57 1.83 15.54
N ILE A 146 -11.17 1.93 16.80
CA ILE A 146 -9.76 2.03 17.14
C ILE A 146 -9.13 0.69 16.75
N PRO A 147 -8.10 0.66 15.89
CA PRO A 147 -7.58 -0.59 15.34
C PRO A 147 -7.10 -1.58 16.42
N ASP A 148 -6.34 -1.10 17.41
CA ASP A 148 -5.91 -1.89 18.56
C ASP A 148 -5.58 -0.95 19.74
N GLU A 149 -6.44 -0.89 20.72
CA GLU A 149 -6.30 0.00 21.89
C GLU A 149 -5.11 -0.35 22.80
N THR A 150 -4.52 -1.53 22.64
CA THR A 150 -3.38 -1.96 23.45
C THR A 150 -2.04 -1.46 22.90
N LYS A 151 -2.00 -1.02 21.64
CA LYS A 151 -0.78 -0.61 20.95
C LYS A 151 -0.68 0.90 20.87
N LEU A 152 0.56 1.38 20.90
CA LEU A 152 0.85 2.78 20.64
C LEU A 152 0.52 3.17 19.19
N LEU A 153 0.76 2.28 18.24
CA LEU A 153 0.48 2.43 16.82
C LEU A 153 -0.18 1.15 16.31
N SER A 154 -1.27 1.30 15.59
CA SER A 154 -2.05 0.17 15.09
C SER A 154 -2.70 0.48 13.75
N TYR A 155 -3.05 -0.58 13.02
CA TYR A 155 -3.58 -0.51 11.67
C TYR A 155 -4.83 -1.37 11.54
N ASP A 156 -5.77 -0.92 10.72
CA ASP A 156 -6.94 -1.70 10.31
C ASP A 156 -7.34 -1.35 8.88
N ILE A 157 -8.00 -2.29 8.22
CA ILE A 157 -8.62 -2.07 6.92
C ILE A 157 -10.12 -2.16 7.14
N ASP A 158 -10.84 -1.11 6.78
CA ASP A 158 -12.29 -1.11 6.86
C ASP A 158 -12.85 -2.18 5.91
N LYS A 159 -13.52 -3.16 6.52
CA LYS A 159 -14.20 -4.25 5.82
C LYS A 159 -15.71 -4.04 5.74
N ASP A 160 -16.24 -3.16 6.57
CA ASP A 160 -17.66 -2.83 6.64
C ASP A 160 -17.97 -1.68 5.67
N THR A 161 -18.50 -2.04 4.54
CA THR A 161 -18.68 -1.24 3.33
C THR A 161 -19.90 -0.33 3.33
N ASP A 162 -20.30 0.26 4.44
CA ASP A 162 -21.22 1.41 4.43
C ASP A 162 -20.51 2.69 3.91
N ASN A 163 -19.18 2.62 3.77
CA ASN A 163 -18.39 3.66 3.15
C ASN A 163 -18.24 3.35 1.65
N PRO A 164 -18.60 4.30 0.76
CA PRO A 164 -18.42 4.11 -0.68
C PRO A 164 -16.94 3.95 -1.09
N GLU A 165 -16.02 4.33 -0.22
CA GLU A 165 -14.58 4.23 -0.47
C GLU A 165 -13.93 3.28 0.55
N ARG A 166 -13.03 2.42 0.04
CA ARG A 166 -12.26 1.52 0.89
C ARG A 166 -11.19 2.32 1.63
N MET A 167 -11.21 2.23 2.97
CA MET A 167 -10.29 2.99 3.83
C MET A 167 -9.30 2.07 4.55
N PHE A 168 -8.11 2.59 4.71
CA PHE A 168 -7.10 2.06 5.60
C PHE A 168 -6.95 3.01 6.79
N HIS A 169 -7.07 2.49 7.99
CA HIS A 169 -7.00 3.26 9.22
C HIS A 169 -5.68 3.03 9.93
N ILE A 170 -5.03 4.13 10.33
CA ILE A 170 -3.83 4.11 11.16
C ILE A 170 -4.17 4.83 12.45
N GLY A 171 -4.12 4.14 13.57
CA GLY A 171 -4.39 4.68 14.89
C GLY A 171 -3.12 4.83 15.72
N ARG A 172 -2.96 5.98 16.38
CA ARG A 172 -1.89 6.22 17.34
C ARG A 172 -2.46 6.70 18.66
N LYS A 173 -2.01 6.10 19.77
CA LYS A 173 -2.34 6.54 21.13
C LYS A 173 -1.76 7.92 21.39
N VAL A 174 -2.57 8.80 21.96
CA VAL A 174 -2.13 10.10 22.46
C VAL A 174 -1.57 9.90 23.86
N VAL A 175 -0.31 10.24 24.06
CA VAL A 175 0.39 10.07 25.33
C VAL A 175 0.63 11.44 25.95
N ASN A 176 0.21 11.61 27.20
CA ASN A 176 0.61 12.77 27.96
C ASN A 176 2.05 12.60 28.45
N TYR A 177 2.98 13.41 27.92
CA TYR A 177 4.39 13.33 28.31
C TYR A 177 4.66 13.86 29.73
N TRP A 178 3.74 14.62 30.32
CA TRP A 178 3.83 15.11 31.71
C TRP A 178 3.28 14.08 32.70
N ASP A 179 2.30 13.25 32.25
CA ASP A 179 1.75 12.13 33.05
C ASP A 179 1.47 10.94 32.14
N ILE A 180 2.42 10.02 32.04
CA ILE A 180 2.35 8.83 31.19
C ILE A 180 1.21 7.86 31.62
N SER A 181 0.70 7.99 32.85
CA SER A 181 -0.41 7.17 33.35
C SER A 181 -1.76 7.61 32.81
N GLU A 182 -1.85 8.81 32.26
CA GLU A 182 -3.09 9.38 31.77
C GLU A 182 -3.40 8.85 30.34
N ASP A 183 -4.59 8.32 30.16
CA ASP A 183 -5.11 7.91 28.85
C ASP A 183 -5.85 9.08 28.19
N LEU A 184 -5.23 9.71 27.24
CA LEU A 184 -5.80 10.83 26.49
C LEU A 184 -6.64 10.40 25.27
N GLY A 185 -6.56 9.12 24.87
CA GLY A 185 -7.29 8.59 23.73
C GLY A 185 -6.41 8.31 22.51
N TYR A 186 -7.00 8.41 21.31
CA TYR A 186 -6.36 8.00 20.06
C TYR A 186 -6.62 9.01 18.94
N VAL A 187 -5.60 9.24 18.11
CA VAL A 187 -5.79 9.88 16.80
C VAL A 187 -5.78 8.80 15.73
N ILE A 188 -6.76 8.84 14.84
CA ILE A 188 -6.89 7.89 13.73
C ILE A 188 -6.87 8.67 12.43
N LEU A 189 -5.96 8.31 11.53
CA LEU A 189 -5.95 8.72 10.13
C LEU A 189 -6.73 7.70 9.31
N SER A 190 -7.61 8.19 8.46
CA SER A 190 -8.32 7.39 7.46
C SER A 190 -7.76 7.73 6.08
N VAL A 191 -7.10 6.76 5.48
CA VAL A 191 -6.39 6.89 4.20
C VAL A 191 -7.14 6.10 3.15
N ASN A 192 -7.31 6.69 1.97
CA ASN A 192 -7.92 6.01 0.83
C ASN A 192 -7.05 4.82 0.39
N LEU A 193 -7.64 3.64 0.30
CA LEU A 193 -6.94 2.42 -0.07
C LEU A 193 -6.47 2.46 -1.54
N ASP A 194 -7.17 3.18 -2.42
CA ASP A 194 -6.79 3.34 -3.82
C ASP A 194 -5.44 4.06 -3.95
N GLU A 195 -5.11 4.97 -3.02
CA GLU A 195 -3.78 5.59 -2.96
C GLU A 195 -2.70 4.55 -2.69
N LEU A 196 -2.91 3.65 -1.74
CA LEU A 196 -1.97 2.56 -1.46
C LEU A 196 -1.87 1.57 -2.62
N GLU A 197 -2.99 1.26 -3.29
CA GLU A 197 -3.02 0.41 -4.48
C GLU A 197 -2.30 1.06 -5.67
N SER A 198 -2.39 2.38 -5.82
CA SER A 198 -1.65 3.11 -6.86
C SER A 198 -0.14 3.00 -6.68
N VAL A 199 0.34 3.10 -5.43
CA VAL A 199 1.75 2.92 -5.07
C VAL A 199 2.22 1.50 -5.40
N LEU A 200 1.41 0.49 -5.09
CA LEU A 200 1.72 -0.91 -5.40
C LEU A 200 1.66 -1.19 -6.91
N SER A 201 0.76 -0.56 -7.64
CA SER A 201 0.61 -0.73 -9.09
C SER A 201 1.69 -0.01 -9.88
N ALA A 202 2.18 1.13 -9.41
CA ALA A 202 3.32 1.83 -9.99
C ALA A 202 4.60 0.97 -9.98
N GLY A 203 4.75 0.09 -8.97
CA GLY A 203 5.79 -0.94 -8.94
C GLY A 203 5.61 -2.06 -9.98
N LYS A 204 4.37 -2.31 -10.45
CA LYS A 204 4.05 -3.31 -11.48
C LYS A 204 4.10 -2.76 -12.92
N GLY A 205 4.26 -1.46 -13.06
CA GLY A 205 4.10 -0.78 -14.33
C GLY A 205 5.29 -0.91 -15.25
N LEU A 206 5.48 -2.08 -15.88
CA LEU A 206 6.09 -2.21 -17.23
C LEU A 206 6.08 -3.65 -17.76
N SER A 207 5.69 -4.65 -16.95
CA SER A 207 5.83 -6.08 -17.32
C SER A 207 4.61 -6.69 -18.02
N LEU A 208 3.45 -6.02 -18.08
CA LEU A 208 2.21 -6.60 -18.63
C LEU A 208 1.78 -6.06 -20.01
N ILE A 209 2.59 -5.23 -20.66
CA ILE A 209 2.20 -4.61 -21.95
C ILE A 209 2.71 -5.41 -23.18
N HIS A 210 3.50 -6.44 -23.01
CA HIS A 210 3.97 -7.24 -24.16
C HIS A 210 3.92 -8.75 -23.89
N ILE A 211 2.73 -9.33 -23.97
CA ILE A 211 2.49 -10.69 -24.46
C ILE A 211 1.24 -10.63 -25.34
#